data_ba5b853544e7d3a2641e97fc5e824dd2
#
_entry.id   ba5b853544e7d3a2641e97fc5e824dd2
#
_cell.length_a   1.000
_cell.length_b   1.000
_cell.length_c   1.000
_cell.angle_alpha   90.00
_cell.angle_beta   90.00
_cell.angle_gamma   90.00
#
_symmetry.space_group_name_H-M   'P 1'
#
loop_
_entity.id
_entity.type
_entity.pdbx_description
1 polymer ?
#
loop_
_entity_poly.entity_id
_entity_poly.type
_entity_poly.pdbx_seq_one_letter_code
_entity_poly.pdbx_strand_id
1 'polypeptide(L)'
;VSPVGQSLAVIRHRSSDESYKRALETFEKLGSKIIEIPTYQEHDKVTADTQAVTHVGFESMGTAWKNARVYPWENASYVGGIDNVKVLMTLRIYGGKSHVYSGLAILNPFAREQVKQYAASESELFKLMIQEDEPAFRERMKRAGNFVFGNDDSPILLDDKILREFSLGNQTERKPNSHLSLLAMVDAWHQLEVNPYKNLI
;
A
#
# COMPACT_ATOMS: atom_id res chain seq x y z
N VAL A 1 8.86 17.37 13.86
CA VAL A 1 7.59 17.57 13.13
C VAL A 1 6.60 18.19 14.11
N SER A 2 5.92 19.27 13.72
CA SER A 2 4.90 19.91 14.55
C SER A 2 3.65 19.04 14.62
N PRO A 3 3.02 18.88 15.79
CA PRO A 3 1.75 18.17 15.92
C PRO A 3 0.56 18.98 15.37
N VAL A 4 0.74 20.29 15.17
CA VAL A 4 -0.31 21.20 14.73
C VAL A 4 -0.86 20.79 13.36
N GLY A 5 -2.17 20.59 13.28
CA GLY A 5 -2.85 20.18 12.05
C GLY A 5 -2.67 18.71 11.65
N GLN A 6 -1.85 17.93 12.38
CA GLN A 6 -1.70 16.50 12.13
C GLN A 6 -2.86 15.71 12.73
N SER A 7 -3.30 14.67 12.04
CA SER A 7 -4.31 13.76 12.57
C SER A 7 -3.71 12.90 13.68
N LEU A 8 -4.42 12.82 14.82
CA LEU A 8 -4.07 11.99 15.96
C LEU A 8 -5.23 11.02 16.26
N ALA A 9 -5.02 9.76 15.95
CA ALA A 9 -6.00 8.71 16.28
C ALA A 9 -5.94 8.39 17.79
N VAL A 10 -7.10 8.44 18.44
CA VAL A 10 -7.24 8.14 19.86
C VAL A 10 -8.27 7.04 20.05
N ILE A 11 -7.89 6.01 20.80
CA ILE A 11 -8.73 4.85 21.07
C ILE A 11 -8.94 4.73 22.57
N ARG A 12 -10.21 4.69 22.98
CA ARG A 12 -10.52 4.35 24.36
C ARG A 12 -10.50 2.82 24.54
N HIS A 13 -9.55 2.30 25.33
CA HIS A 13 -9.45 0.86 25.56
C HIS A 13 -9.75 0.47 27.02
N ARG A 14 -8.89 0.85 27.97
CA ARG A 14 -8.99 0.44 29.37
C ARG A 14 -9.03 1.62 30.34
N SER A 15 -9.22 2.83 29.83
CA SER A 15 -9.27 4.04 30.65
C SER A 15 -10.68 4.28 31.21
N SER A 16 -10.75 4.93 32.36
CA SER A 16 -11.99 5.54 32.85
C SER A 16 -12.41 6.71 31.95
N ASP A 17 -13.68 7.09 32.01
CA ASP A 17 -14.20 8.25 31.27
C ASP A 17 -13.45 9.54 31.61
N GLU A 18 -13.14 9.73 32.90
CA GLU A 18 -12.41 10.90 33.36
C GLU A 18 -10.97 10.95 32.80
N SER A 19 -10.27 9.81 32.82
CA SER A 19 -8.90 9.72 32.29
C SER A 19 -8.87 9.93 30.78
N TYR A 20 -9.86 9.38 30.07
CA TYR A 20 -9.99 9.55 28.63
C TYR A 20 -10.24 11.01 28.25
N LYS A 21 -11.22 11.66 28.92
CA LYS A 21 -11.53 13.08 28.71
C LYS A 21 -10.31 13.97 28.96
N ARG A 22 -9.58 13.73 30.06
CA ARG A 22 -8.33 14.45 30.36
C ARG A 22 -7.27 14.29 29.28
N ALA A 23 -7.15 13.07 28.70
CA ALA A 23 -6.23 12.83 27.59
C ALA A 23 -6.62 13.64 26.35
N LEU A 24 -7.90 13.64 25.97
CA LEU A 24 -8.40 14.43 24.85
C LEU A 24 -8.12 15.93 25.04
N GLU A 25 -8.48 16.49 26.20
CA GLU A 25 -8.22 17.89 26.54
C GLU A 25 -6.72 18.26 26.47
N THR A 26 -5.86 17.29 26.76
CA THR A 26 -4.40 17.46 26.65
C THR A 26 -3.95 17.47 25.20
N PHE A 27 -4.47 16.56 24.39
CA PHE A 27 -4.11 16.46 22.97
C PHE A 27 -4.66 17.62 22.13
N GLU A 28 -5.83 18.14 22.46
CA GLU A 28 -6.39 19.35 21.83
C GLU A 28 -5.42 20.54 21.93
N LYS A 29 -4.72 20.68 23.06
CA LYS A 29 -3.74 21.75 23.28
C LYS A 29 -2.52 21.65 22.36
N LEU A 30 -2.27 20.47 21.76
CA LEU A 30 -1.20 20.30 20.79
C LEU A 30 -1.56 20.84 19.39
N GLY A 31 -2.83 21.23 19.19
CA GLY A 31 -3.32 21.68 17.89
C GLY A 31 -3.45 20.58 16.85
N SER A 32 -3.48 19.31 17.28
CA SER A 32 -3.75 18.16 16.42
C SER A 32 -5.23 18.02 16.11
N LYS A 33 -5.56 17.47 14.94
CA LYS A 33 -6.92 17.05 14.62
C LYS A 33 -7.15 15.68 15.28
N ILE A 34 -7.97 15.65 16.34
CA ILE A 34 -8.28 14.40 17.03
C ILE A 34 -9.30 13.61 16.24
N ILE A 35 -9.01 12.33 16.04
CA ILE A 35 -9.88 11.34 15.41
C ILE A 35 -10.11 10.24 16.44
N GLU A 36 -11.31 10.22 17.01
CA GLU A 36 -11.71 9.18 17.96
C GLU A 36 -12.11 7.92 17.20
N ILE A 37 -11.41 6.81 17.45
CA ILE A 37 -11.73 5.50 16.91
C ILE A 37 -12.44 4.71 18.01
N PRO A 38 -13.67 4.22 17.78
CA PRO A 38 -14.50 3.61 18.81
C PRO A 38 -13.85 2.40 19.47
N THR A 39 -13.17 1.55 18.69
CA THR A 39 -12.56 0.31 19.19
C THR A 39 -11.18 0.08 18.60
N TYR A 40 -10.36 -0.69 19.30
CA TYR A 40 -9.05 -1.11 18.75
C TYR A 40 -9.21 -2.03 17.54
N GLN A 41 -10.30 -2.79 17.46
CA GLN A 41 -10.58 -3.63 16.30
C GLN A 41 -10.80 -2.79 15.04
N GLU A 42 -11.52 -1.69 15.14
CA GLU A 42 -11.69 -0.77 14.01
C GLU A 42 -10.37 -0.13 13.59
N HIS A 43 -9.55 0.29 14.57
CA HIS A 43 -8.19 0.76 14.28
C HIS A 43 -7.36 -0.28 13.55
N ASP A 44 -7.36 -1.53 14.05
CA ASP A 44 -6.58 -2.61 13.48
C ASP A 44 -7.08 -2.96 12.06
N LYS A 45 -8.39 -2.91 11.83
CA LYS A 45 -8.98 -3.11 10.51
C LYS A 45 -8.55 -2.01 9.54
N VAL A 46 -8.73 -0.75 9.90
CA VAL A 46 -8.30 0.40 9.06
C VAL A 46 -6.81 0.35 8.77
N THR A 47 -6.00 0.02 9.76
CA THR A 47 -4.55 -0.13 9.59
C THR A 47 -4.21 -1.26 8.62
N ALA A 48 -4.90 -2.39 8.72
CA ALA A 48 -4.72 -3.49 7.77
C ALA A 48 -5.12 -3.07 6.35
N ASP A 49 -6.29 -2.46 6.19
CA ASP A 49 -6.85 -2.06 4.89
C ASP A 49 -5.94 -1.06 4.14
N THR A 50 -5.22 -0.22 4.87
CA THR A 50 -4.38 0.82 4.28
C THR A 50 -2.90 0.46 4.16
N GLN A 51 -2.40 -0.49 4.95
CA GLN A 51 -0.96 -0.73 5.09
C GLN A 51 -0.52 -2.18 4.85
N ALA A 52 -1.34 -3.20 5.15
CA ALA A 52 -0.86 -4.58 5.17
C ALA A 52 -0.33 -5.04 3.81
N VAL A 53 -1.15 -4.94 2.76
CA VAL A 53 -0.81 -5.39 1.40
C VAL A 53 0.33 -4.57 0.81
N THR A 54 0.31 -3.24 1.00
CA THR A 54 1.34 -2.35 0.46
C THR A 54 2.70 -2.61 1.09
N HIS A 55 2.77 -2.81 2.40
CA HIS A 55 4.04 -3.13 3.08
C HIS A 55 4.61 -4.45 2.61
N VAL A 56 3.80 -5.52 2.56
CA VAL A 56 4.26 -6.83 2.09
C VAL A 56 4.70 -6.78 0.63
N GLY A 57 4.02 -6.02 -0.22
CA GLY A 57 4.43 -5.83 -1.62
C GLY A 57 5.81 -5.18 -1.75
N PHE A 58 6.10 -4.15 -0.97
CA PHE A 58 7.43 -3.52 -0.97
C PHE A 58 8.50 -4.41 -0.31
N GLU A 59 8.15 -5.17 0.73
CA GLU A 59 9.04 -6.16 1.33
C GLU A 59 9.39 -7.28 0.35
N SER A 60 8.42 -7.76 -0.42
CA SER A 60 8.63 -8.74 -1.48
C SER A 60 9.59 -8.23 -2.56
N MET A 61 9.43 -6.97 -2.95
CA MET A 61 10.30 -6.31 -3.93
C MET A 61 11.75 -6.22 -3.42
N GLY A 62 11.96 -5.77 -2.19
CA GLY A 62 13.29 -5.72 -1.57
C GLY A 62 13.93 -7.09 -1.41
N THR A 63 13.14 -8.11 -1.09
CA THR A 63 13.60 -9.50 -1.03
C THR A 63 14.04 -10.01 -2.41
N ALA A 64 13.29 -9.68 -3.47
CA ALA A 64 13.65 -10.04 -4.83
C ALA A 64 14.99 -9.41 -5.26
N TRP A 65 15.22 -8.14 -4.96
CA TRP A 65 16.50 -7.48 -5.23
C TRP A 65 17.67 -8.14 -4.49
N LYS A 66 17.47 -8.45 -3.20
CA LYS A 66 18.49 -9.16 -2.41
C LYS A 66 18.83 -10.51 -3.02
N ASN A 67 17.83 -11.28 -3.44
CA ASN A 67 18.04 -12.61 -4.03
C ASN A 67 18.71 -12.53 -5.40
N ALA A 68 18.34 -11.54 -6.21
CA ALA A 68 18.98 -11.27 -7.50
C ALA A 68 20.42 -10.73 -7.36
N ARG A 69 20.80 -10.24 -6.18
CA ARG A 69 22.09 -9.56 -5.92
C ARG A 69 22.36 -8.38 -6.86
N VAL A 70 21.31 -7.77 -7.36
CA VAL A 70 21.37 -6.59 -8.23
C VAL A 70 20.35 -5.60 -7.69
N TYR A 71 20.83 -4.42 -7.30
CA TYR A 71 19.96 -3.35 -6.87
C TYR A 71 19.69 -2.40 -8.04
N PRO A 72 18.48 -1.83 -8.13
CA PRO A 72 18.10 -0.97 -9.25
C PRO A 72 19.11 0.15 -9.53
N TRP A 73 19.58 0.81 -8.48
CA TRP A 73 20.52 1.96 -8.57
C TRP A 73 21.95 1.58 -8.95
N GLU A 74 22.31 0.29 -8.92
CA GLU A 74 23.61 -0.23 -9.34
C GLU A 74 23.62 -0.58 -10.83
N ASN A 75 22.47 -0.59 -11.48
CA ASN A 75 22.34 -0.91 -12.90
C ASN A 75 22.62 0.33 -13.73
N ALA A 76 23.56 0.24 -14.67
CA ALA A 76 23.89 1.34 -15.59
C ALA A 76 22.70 1.82 -16.46
N SER A 77 21.69 0.97 -16.62
CA SER A 77 20.44 1.29 -17.31
C SER A 77 19.37 1.89 -16.39
N TYR A 78 19.68 2.15 -15.11
CA TYR A 78 18.71 2.72 -14.19
C TYR A 78 18.40 4.18 -14.57
N VAL A 79 17.16 4.42 -14.88
CA VAL A 79 16.63 5.76 -15.13
C VAL A 79 15.72 6.09 -13.97
N GLY A 80 15.97 7.18 -13.26
CA GLY A 80 15.18 7.62 -12.12
C GLY A 80 13.69 7.84 -12.45
N GLY A 81 13.07 8.83 -11.86
CA GLY A 81 11.64 9.11 -12.04
C GLY A 81 10.77 8.25 -11.13
N ILE A 82 9.72 7.65 -11.66
CA ILE A 82 8.77 6.84 -10.87
C ILE A 82 9.42 5.63 -10.18
N ASP A 83 10.48 5.08 -10.75
CA ASP A 83 11.22 3.98 -10.12
C ASP A 83 11.92 4.40 -8.83
N ASN A 84 12.32 5.67 -8.71
CA ASN A 84 12.82 6.21 -7.45
C ASN A 84 11.79 6.11 -6.34
N VAL A 85 10.50 6.30 -6.63
CA VAL A 85 9.43 6.18 -5.63
C VAL A 85 9.38 4.76 -5.08
N LYS A 86 9.43 3.74 -5.93
CA LYS A 86 9.48 2.33 -5.52
C LYS A 86 10.69 2.04 -4.64
N VAL A 87 11.87 2.51 -5.07
CA VAL A 87 13.13 2.34 -4.32
C VAL A 87 13.03 3.00 -2.96
N LEU A 88 12.61 4.26 -2.90
CA LEU A 88 12.50 5.01 -1.64
C LEU A 88 11.48 4.38 -0.69
N MET A 89 10.34 3.93 -1.18
CA MET A 89 9.33 3.26 -0.35
C MET A 89 9.86 1.93 0.19
N THR A 90 10.51 1.13 -0.65
CA THR A 90 11.14 -0.13 -0.23
C THR A 90 12.19 0.13 0.86
N LEU A 91 13.12 1.05 0.62
CA LEU A 91 14.15 1.41 1.58
C LEU A 91 13.56 1.97 2.89
N ARG A 92 12.49 2.77 2.80
CA ARG A 92 11.80 3.31 3.98
C ARG A 92 11.23 2.19 4.85
N ILE A 93 10.64 1.16 4.24
CA ILE A 93 10.08 0.02 4.96
C ILE A 93 11.20 -0.81 5.60
N TYR A 94 12.25 -1.15 4.86
CA TYR A 94 13.39 -1.89 5.42
C TYR A 94 14.20 -1.09 6.44
N GLY A 95 14.24 0.23 6.33
CA GLY A 95 14.87 1.13 7.30
C GLY A 95 14.04 1.36 8.57
N GLY A 96 12.79 0.89 8.61
CA GLY A 96 11.92 0.98 9.76
C GLY A 96 12.24 -0.09 10.82
N LYS A 97 11.57 0.03 11.96
CA LYS A 97 11.70 -0.97 13.03
C LYS A 97 10.94 -2.24 12.67
N SER A 98 11.64 -3.36 12.53
CA SER A 98 11.09 -4.65 12.09
C SER A 98 9.85 -5.11 12.90
N HIS A 99 9.79 -4.80 14.20
CA HIS A 99 8.65 -5.17 15.03
C HIS A 99 7.34 -4.45 14.67
N VAL A 100 7.42 -3.29 14.00
CA VAL A 100 6.22 -2.57 13.52
C VAL A 100 5.59 -3.36 12.36
N TYR A 101 6.40 -3.75 11.40
CA TYR A 101 5.92 -4.49 10.22
C TYR A 101 5.55 -5.92 10.54
N SER A 102 6.36 -6.63 11.35
CA SER A 102 6.02 -7.98 11.80
C SER A 102 4.78 -7.99 12.71
N GLY A 103 4.64 -6.98 13.56
CA GLY A 103 3.43 -6.80 14.37
C GLY A 103 2.19 -6.63 13.51
N LEU A 104 2.25 -5.75 12.50
CA LEU A 104 1.16 -5.57 11.57
C LEU A 104 0.82 -6.86 10.81
N ALA A 105 1.81 -7.50 10.17
CA ALA A 105 1.57 -8.65 9.31
C ALA A 105 1.20 -9.94 10.07
N ILE A 106 1.70 -10.13 11.30
CA ILE A 106 1.56 -11.37 12.05
C ILE A 106 0.49 -11.28 13.14
N LEU A 107 0.47 -10.19 13.91
CA LEU A 107 -0.39 -10.06 15.09
C LEU A 107 -1.75 -9.46 14.77
N ASN A 108 -1.86 -8.62 13.74
CA ASN A 108 -3.13 -8.06 13.32
C ASN A 108 -3.93 -9.13 12.54
N PRO A 109 -5.10 -9.58 13.04
CA PRO A 109 -5.86 -10.64 12.40
C PRO A 109 -6.40 -10.24 11.02
N PHE A 110 -6.74 -8.98 10.81
CA PHE A 110 -7.22 -8.47 9.53
C PHE A 110 -6.08 -8.42 8.50
N ALA A 111 -4.90 -8.00 8.93
CA ALA A 111 -3.72 -7.97 8.06
C ALA A 111 -3.29 -9.38 7.61
N ARG A 112 -3.40 -10.38 8.47
CA ARG A 112 -3.07 -11.77 8.10
C ARG A 112 -3.91 -12.27 6.93
N GLU A 113 -5.21 -11.99 6.93
CA GLU A 113 -6.08 -12.40 5.83
C GLU A 113 -5.74 -11.65 4.53
N GLN A 114 -5.43 -10.38 4.62
CA GLN A 114 -5.01 -9.59 3.46
C GLN A 114 -3.66 -10.03 2.90
N VAL A 115 -2.68 -10.33 3.73
CA VAL A 115 -1.38 -10.86 3.30
C VAL A 115 -1.53 -12.22 2.61
N LYS A 116 -2.39 -13.08 3.13
CA LYS A 116 -2.72 -14.37 2.49
C LYS A 116 -3.35 -14.16 1.12
N GLN A 117 -4.32 -13.25 1.00
CA GLN A 117 -4.94 -12.93 -0.28
C GLN A 117 -3.96 -12.31 -1.27
N TYR A 118 -3.05 -11.42 -0.79
CA TYR A 118 -1.98 -10.87 -1.63
C TYR A 118 -1.13 -11.97 -2.27
N ALA A 119 -0.67 -12.93 -1.47
CA ALA A 119 0.12 -14.06 -1.97
C ALA A 119 -0.66 -14.91 -3.00
N ALA A 120 -1.94 -15.13 -2.77
CA ALA A 120 -2.81 -15.83 -3.72
C ALA A 120 -2.96 -15.04 -5.03
N SER A 121 -3.22 -13.73 -4.94
CA SER A 121 -3.35 -12.85 -6.10
C SER A 121 -2.07 -12.80 -6.93
N GLU A 122 -0.90 -12.67 -6.28
CA GLU A 122 0.39 -12.67 -6.95
C GLU A 122 0.65 -14.00 -7.69
N SER A 123 0.33 -15.13 -7.03
CA SER A 123 0.45 -16.46 -7.64
C SER A 123 -0.43 -16.64 -8.87
N GLU A 124 -1.68 -16.19 -8.80
CA GLU A 124 -2.62 -16.31 -9.93
C GLU A 124 -2.21 -15.42 -11.12
N LEU A 125 -1.78 -14.19 -10.86
CA LEU A 125 -1.27 -13.31 -11.91
C LEU A 125 -0.01 -13.88 -12.56
N PHE A 126 0.89 -14.45 -11.77
CA PHE A 126 2.08 -15.10 -12.26
C PHE A 126 1.79 -16.31 -13.16
N LYS A 127 0.78 -17.13 -12.80
CA LYS A 127 0.31 -18.24 -13.64
C LYS A 127 -0.17 -17.76 -15.00
N LEU A 128 -1.01 -16.72 -15.03
CA LEU A 128 -1.50 -16.13 -16.28
C LEU A 128 -0.36 -15.62 -17.16
N MET A 129 0.67 -15.02 -16.55
CA MET A 129 1.85 -14.54 -17.28
C MET A 129 2.67 -15.69 -17.87
N ILE A 130 2.90 -16.79 -17.11
CA ILE A 130 3.64 -17.97 -17.62
C ILE A 130 2.85 -18.68 -18.72
N GLN A 131 1.53 -18.72 -18.62
CA GLN A 131 0.65 -19.33 -19.60
C GLN A 131 0.46 -18.45 -20.84
N GLU A 132 1.00 -17.24 -20.84
CA GLU A 132 0.82 -16.24 -21.89
C GLU A 132 -0.67 -15.93 -22.17
N ASP A 133 -1.54 -16.11 -21.16
CA ASP A 133 -2.97 -15.81 -21.26
C ASP A 133 -3.25 -14.30 -21.06
N GLU A 134 -2.87 -13.52 -22.06
CA GLU A 134 -3.05 -12.08 -22.06
C GLU A 134 -4.51 -11.67 -21.92
N PRO A 135 -5.51 -12.30 -22.58
CA PRO A 135 -6.91 -11.94 -22.43
C PRO A 135 -7.41 -12.09 -20.98
N ALA A 136 -7.13 -13.21 -20.32
CA ALA A 136 -7.53 -13.43 -18.93
C ALA A 136 -6.82 -12.49 -17.97
N PHE A 137 -5.54 -12.21 -18.20
CA PHE A 137 -4.78 -11.23 -17.43
C PHE A 137 -5.40 -9.83 -17.53
N ARG A 138 -5.67 -9.35 -18.74
CA ARG A 138 -6.29 -8.03 -18.97
C ARG A 138 -7.66 -7.91 -18.31
N GLU A 139 -8.50 -8.93 -18.46
CA GLU A 139 -9.84 -8.94 -17.87
C GLU A 139 -9.77 -8.89 -16.33
N ARG A 140 -8.87 -9.66 -15.74
CA ARG A 140 -8.66 -9.65 -14.29
C ARG A 140 -8.22 -8.27 -13.78
N MET A 141 -7.24 -7.66 -14.45
CA MET A 141 -6.75 -6.32 -14.10
C MET A 141 -7.81 -5.25 -14.28
N LYS A 142 -8.62 -5.32 -15.34
CA LYS A 142 -9.71 -4.39 -15.56
C LYS A 142 -10.75 -4.45 -14.46
N ARG A 143 -11.17 -5.65 -14.06
CA ARG A 143 -12.13 -5.82 -12.96
C ARG A 143 -11.59 -5.26 -11.63
N ALA A 144 -10.35 -5.61 -11.30
CA ALA A 144 -9.71 -5.12 -10.09
C ALA A 144 -9.55 -3.59 -10.09
N GLY A 145 -9.10 -3.02 -11.21
CA GLY A 145 -8.96 -1.58 -11.39
C GLY A 145 -10.31 -0.84 -11.26
N ASN A 146 -11.35 -1.36 -11.90
CA ASN A 146 -12.69 -0.75 -11.83
C ASN A 146 -13.27 -0.79 -10.41
N PHE A 147 -13.00 -1.84 -9.65
CA PHE A 147 -13.45 -1.93 -8.26
C PHE A 147 -12.73 -0.93 -7.35
N VAL A 148 -11.41 -0.82 -7.48
CA VAL A 148 -10.58 0.00 -6.58
C VAL A 148 -10.63 1.47 -6.97
N PHE A 149 -10.51 1.80 -8.25
CA PHE A 149 -10.38 3.16 -8.75
C PHE A 149 -11.66 3.74 -9.35
N GLY A 150 -12.67 2.91 -9.58
CA GLY A 150 -13.88 3.30 -10.32
C GLY A 150 -13.74 3.04 -11.82
N ASN A 151 -14.81 3.35 -12.55
CA ASN A 151 -14.83 3.26 -14.02
C ASN A 151 -14.02 4.37 -14.66
N ASP A 152 -13.82 4.31 -15.98
CA ASP A 152 -12.95 5.17 -16.79
C ASP A 152 -13.14 6.70 -16.60
N ASP A 153 -14.27 7.13 -16.04
CA ASP A 153 -14.55 8.53 -15.67
C ASP A 153 -14.08 8.89 -14.24
N SER A 154 -13.34 8.03 -13.58
CA SER A 154 -12.92 8.26 -12.19
C SER A 154 -11.79 9.28 -12.11
N PRO A 155 -11.93 10.35 -11.29
CA PRO A 155 -10.86 11.35 -11.10
C PRO A 155 -9.63 10.80 -10.36
N ILE A 156 -9.67 9.54 -9.88
CA ILE A 156 -8.55 8.90 -9.17
C ILE A 156 -7.48 8.45 -10.16
N LEU A 157 -7.86 8.04 -11.37
CA LEU A 157 -6.90 7.66 -12.41
C LEU A 157 -6.38 8.93 -13.10
N LEU A 158 -5.08 9.14 -13.03
CA LEU A 158 -4.42 10.26 -13.68
C LEU A 158 -4.49 10.09 -15.20
N ASP A 159 -4.75 11.19 -15.90
CA ASP A 159 -4.68 11.26 -17.36
C ASP A 159 -3.31 10.79 -17.87
N ASP A 160 -3.30 10.07 -18.99
CA ASP A 160 -2.09 9.60 -19.67
C ASP A 160 -1.06 10.73 -19.91
N LYS A 161 -1.51 11.96 -20.10
CA LYS A 161 -0.64 13.11 -20.25
C LYS A 161 0.15 13.39 -18.97
N ILE A 162 -0.52 13.37 -17.81
CA ILE A 162 0.10 13.57 -16.51
C ILE A 162 1.04 12.41 -16.21
N LEU A 163 0.63 11.17 -16.47
CA LEU A 163 1.48 10.00 -16.29
C LEU A 163 2.75 10.07 -17.15
N ARG A 164 2.66 10.60 -18.37
CA ARG A 164 3.83 10.82 -19.25
C ARG A 164 4.77 11.91 -18.72
N GLU A 165 4.24 12.97 -18.13
CA GLU A 165 5.05 14.03 -17.51
C GLU A 165 5.86 13.51 -16.31
N PHE A 166 5.33 12.53 -15.58
CA PHE A 166 6.06 11.85 -14.48
C PHE A 166 7.00 10.75 -14.95
N SER A 167 6.83 10.22 -16.17
CA SER A 167 7.73 9.22 -16.74
C SER A 167 8.93 9.90 -17.41
N LEU A 168 9.97 10.15 -16.64
CA LEU A 168 11.24 10.67 -17.16
C LEU A 168 11.98 9.55 -17.91
N GLY A 169 11.87 9.52 -19.21
CA GLY A 169 12.66 8.60 -20.04
C GLY A 169 12.12 8.47 -21.46
N ASN A 170 13.02 8.38 -22.43
CA ASN A 170 12.69 8.10 -23.82
C ASN A 170 12.04 6.70 -23.92
N GLN A 171 10.79 6.67 -24.35
CA GLN A 171 9.94 5.46 -24.45
C GLN A 171 10.30 4.52 -25.63
N THR A 172 11.46 4.64 -26.24
CA THR A 172 11.86 3.83 -27.41
C THR A 172 12.25 2.41 -27.08
N GLU A 173 12.55 2.08 -25.81
CA GLU A 173 12.75 0.71 -25.37
C GLU A 173 11.71 0.35 -24.30
N ARG A 174 10.73 -0.45 -24.66
CA ARG A 174 9.84 -1.11 -23.68
C ARG A 174 10.65 -2.13 -22.87
N LYS A 175 11.22 -1.69 -21.76
CA LYS A 175 11.77 -2.63 -20.76
C LYS A 175 10.59 -3.26 -20.02
N PRO A 176 10.61 -4.57 -19.79
CA PRO A 176 9.61 -5.21 -18.95
C PRO A 176 9.69 -4.60 -17.56
N ASN A 177 8.72 -3.80 -17.22
CA ASN A 177 8.62 -3.18 -15.90
C ASN A 177 7.77 -4.11 -15.04
N SER A 178 8.39 -4.79 -14.10
CA SER A 178 7.68 -5.68 -13.19
C SER A 178 6.84 -4.87 -12.21
N HIS A 179 5.59 -4.62 -12.58
CA HIS A 179 4.59 -4.07 -11.68
C HIS A 179 3.74 -5.17 -11.00
N LEU A 180 4.18 -6.42 -11.08
CA LEU A 180 3.40 -7.55 -10.59
C LEU A 180 2.96 -7.37 -9.15
N SER A 181 3.85 -6.95 -8.25
CA SER A 181 3.51 -6.70 -6.85
C SER A 181 2.45 -5.59 -6.69
N LEU A 182 2.50 -4.55 -7.52
CA LEU A 182 1.51 -3.47 -7.48
C LEU A 182 0.15 -3.93 -8.02
N LEU A 183 0.14 -4.71 -9.10
CA LEU A 183 -1.07 -5.30 -9.65
C LEU A 183 -1.69 -6.30 -8.67
N ALA A 184 -0.87 -7.09 -7.99
CA ALA A 184 -1.32 -8.03 -6.97
C ALA A 184 -1.93 -7.34 -5.75
N MET A 185 -1.45 -6.14 -5.38
CA MET A 185 -2.08 -5.33 -4.33
C MET A 185 -3.50 -4.95 -4.72
N VAL A 186 -3.69 -4.42 -5.93
CA VAL A 186 -5.01 -3.99 -6.43
C VAL A 186 -5.94 -5.18 -6.58
N ASP A 187 -5.45 -6.31 -7.08
CA ASP A 187 -6.21 -7.54 -7.19
C ASP A 187 -6.62 -8.08 -5.80
N ALA A 188 -5.71 -8.05 -4.82
CA ALA A 188 -6.00 -8.48 -3.46
C ALA A 188 -7.08 -7.63 -2.80
N TRP A 189 -7.03 -6.32 -2.95
CA TRP A 189 -8.09 -5.43 -2.47
C TRP A 189 -9.44 -5.74 -3.11
N HIS A 190 -9.45 -6.01 -4.41
CA HIS A 190 -10.67 -6.42 -5.12
C HIS A 190 -11.23 -7.74 -4.57
N GLN A 191 -10.39 -8.78 -4.41
CA GLN A 191 -10.82 -10.09 -3.90
C GLN A 191 -11.36 -10.04 -2.47
N LEU A 192 -10.86 -9.12 -1.65
CA LEU A 192 -11.29 -8.89 -0.27
C LEU A 192 -12.43 -7.88 -0.13
N GLU A 193 -12.88 -7.29 -1.25
CA GLU A 193 -13.85 -6.19 -1.27
C GLU A 193 -13.41 -4.98 -0.42
N VAL A 194 -12.10 -4.76 -0.31
CA VAL A 194 -11.50 -3.65 0.41
C VAL A 194 -11.19 -2.51 -0.56
N ASN A 195 -11.68 -1.33 -0.26
CA ASN A 195 -11.27 -0.11 -0.95
C ASN A 195 -10.45 0.77 0.02
N PRO A 196 -9.10 0.78 -0.11
CA PRO A 196 -8.25 1.51 0.82
C PRO A 196 -8.50 3.02 0.81
N TYR A 197 -8.97 3.57 -0.31
CA TYR A 197 -9.25 5.02 -0.43
C TYR A 197 -10.49 5.47 0.34
N LYS A 198 -11.43 4.57 0.61
CA LYS A 198 -12.60 4.88 1.46
C LYS A 198 -12.25 4.91 2.94
N ASN A 199 -11.13 4.31 3.32
CA ASN A 199 -10.68 4.17 4.70
C ASN A 199 -9.54 5.16 5.06
N LEU A 200 -9.16 6.03 4.13
CA LEU A 200 -8.21 7.10 4.40
C LEU A 200 -8.88 8.17 5.28
N ILE A 201 -8.38 8.31 6.48
CA ILE A 201 -8.82 9.28 7.49
C ILE A 201 -7.96 10.55 7.40
#